data_23d0c0840a4b53e8a2b34e9fd63f5ba9
#
_entry.id   23d0c0840a4b53e8a2b34e9fd63f5ba9
#
_cell.length_a   1.000
_cell.length_b   1.000
_cell.length_c   1.000
_cell.angle_alpha   90.00
_cell.angle_beta   90.00
_cell.angle_gamma   90.00
#
_symmetry.space_group_name_H-M   'P 1'
#
loop_
_entity.id
_entity.type
_entity.pdbx_description
1 polymer ?
#
loop_
_entity_poly.entity_id
_entity_poly.type
_entity_poly.pdbx_seq_one_letter_code
_entity_poly.pdbx_strand_id
1 'polypeptide(L)'
;MKKILFISALAFSVLSCKQNESGNAAAVENAVDDTNSSIKGSFESGRSENMIDKIYSELLKKDKNLKELDEKLVKLNEESRKVLAVYEEILNKSESFYQDAHFQANIVKDSLLKQQLEKEITMSSDSYNQKISKVKELIDKVNTNNDHITNLYTAFKIRKALPEIEKYQNAHPMKTDNLESFIKKQNQLLNELKNIK
;
A
#
# COMPACT_ATOMS: atom_id res chain seq x y z
N MET A 1 -64.58 -34.07 -23.69
CA MET A 1 -63.67 -33.49 -22.68
C MET A 1 -62.31 -33.27 -23.35
N LYS A 2 -62.09 -32.06 -23.86
CA LYS A 2 -60.86 -31.71 -24.62
C LYS A 2 -59.87 -31.02 -23.67
N LYS A 3 -58.72 -31.65 -23.41
CA LYS A 3 -57.62 -31.07 -22.65
C LYS A 3 -56.79 -30.19 -23.56
N ILE A 4 -56.78 -28.89 -23.30
CA ILE A 4 -55.92 -27.90 -24.00
C ILE A 4 -54.63 -27.79 -23.21
N LEU A 5 -53.53 -28.22 -23.79
CA LEU A 5 -52.16 -28.03 -23.30
C LEU A 5 -51.67 -26.65 -23.74
N PHE A 6 -51.50 -25.73 -22.79
CA PHE A 6 -50.78 -24.46 -23.01
C PHE A 6 -49.30 -24.69 -22.86
N ILE A 7 -48.59 -24.67 -23.98
CA ILE A 7 -47.12 -24.61 -24.00
C ILE A 7 -46.74 -23.12 -23.92
N SER A 8 -46.30 -22.70 -22.74
CA SER A 8 -45.71 -21.38 -22.50
C SER A 8 -44.25 -21.39 -22.97
N ALA A 9 -43.95 -20.80 -24.11
CA ALA A 9 -42.59 -20.57 -24.59
C ALA A 9 -42.01 -19.35 -23.83
N LEU A 10 -41.13 -19.59 -22.85
CA LEU A 10 -40.38 -18.54 -22.19
C LEU A 10 -39.22 -18.12 -23.07
N ALA A 11 -39.37 -17.02 -23.77
CA ALA A 11 -38.30 -16.39 -24.55
C ALA A 11 -37.33 -15.70 -23.57
N PHE A 12 -36.17 -16.31 -23.34
CA PHE A 12 -35.03 -15.65 -22.68
C PHE A 12 -34.42 -14.62 -23.62
N SER A 13 -34.82 -13.37 -23.48
CA SER A 13 -34.12 -12.24 -24.07
C SER A 13 -32.83 -12.00 -23.28
N VAL A 14 -31.72 -12.53 -23.74
CA VAL A 14 -30.37 -12.15 -23.32
C VAL A 14 -30.14 -10.71 -23.76
N LEU A 15 -30.42 -9.75 -22.87
CA LEU A 15 -29.94 -8.38 -23.00
C LEU A 15 -28.41 -8.43 -22.78
N SER A 16 -27.69 -8.64 -23.90
CA SER A 16 -26.25 -8.39 -23.95
C SER A 16 -26.04 -6.88 -23.76
N CYS A 17 -25.81 -6.45 -22.52
CA CYS A 17 -25.21 -5.17 -22.27
C CYS A 17 -23.80 -5.19 -22.88
N LYS A 18 -23.65 -4.59 -24.05
CA LYS A 18 -22.36 -4.12 -24.54
C LYS A 18 -21.87 -3.05 -23.57
N GLN A 19 -21.11 -3.48 -22.58
CA GLN A 19 -20.38 -2.59 -21.70
C GLN A 19 -19.31 -1.91 -22.58
N ASN A 20 -19.36 -0.58 -22.63
CA ASN A 20 -18.46 0.26 -23.41
C ASN A 20 -17.03 0.09 -22.84
N GLU A 21 -16.24 -0.82 -23.41
CA GLU A 21 -14.86 -1.12 -23.00
C GLU A 21 -13.85 -0.01 -23.35
N SER A 22 -14.24 0.97 -24.18
CA SER A 22 -13.31 2.02 -24.65
C SER A 22 -12.89 3.04 -23.56
N GLY A 23 -13.65 3.15 -22.45
CA GLY A 23 -13.32 4.08 -21.37
C GLY A 23 -12.25 3.57 -20.39
N ASN A 24 -12.01 2.25 -20.33
CA ASN A 24 -11.08 1.65 -19.38
C ASN A 24 -9.65 1.54 -19.93
N ALA A 25 -9.47 1.35 -21.23
CA ALA A 25 -8.16 1.31 -21.87
C ALA A 25 -7.42 2.66 -21.73
N ALA A 26 -8.09 3.77 -21.97
CA ALA A 26 -7.50 5.12 -21.86
C ALA A 26 -7.02 5.48 -20.44
N ALA A 27 -7.64 4.91 -19.40
CA ALA A 27 -7.23 5.20 -18.01
C ALA A 27 -5.92 4.49 -17.63
N VAL A 28 -5.75 3.26 -18.12
CA VAL A 28 -4.50 2.49 -17.91
C VAL A 28 -3.40 3.01 -18.81
N GLU A 29 -3.70 3.38 -20.05
CA GLU A 29 -2.75 4.02 -20.98
C GLU A 29 -2.15 5.29 -20.36
N ASN A 30 -2.97 6.19 -19.82
CA ASN A 30 -2.48 7.39 -19.16
C ASN A 30 -1.60 7.08 -17.93
N ALA A 31 -1.97 6.07 -17.13
CA ALA A 31 -1.20 5.68 -15.95
C ALA A 31 0.13 5.00 -16.31
N VAL A 32 0.19 4.29 -17.45
CA VAL A 32 1.40 3.62 -17.96
C VAL A 32 2.31 4.59 -18.70
N ASP A 33 1.75 5.49 -19.50
CA ASP A 33 2.53 6.48 -20.28
C ASP A 33 3.20 7.54 -19.38
N ASP A 34 2.55 7.94 -18.28
CA ASP A 34 3.16 8.81 -17.26
C ASP A 34 4.37 8.17 -16.57
N THR A 35 4.44 6.83 -16.50
CA THR A 35 5.62 6.13 -15.97
C THR A 35 6.78 6.08 -16.98
N ASN A 36 6.52 6.13 -18.28
CA ASN A 36 7.56 6.22 -19.30
C ASN A 36 8.37 7.53 -19.26
N SER A 37 7.78 8.61 -18.77
CA SER A 37 8.51 9.87 -18.56
C SER A 37 9.50 9.80 -17.40
N SER A 38 9.29 8.90 -16.44
CA SER A 38 10.17 8.71 -15.27
C SER A 38 11.35 7.76 -15.52
N ILE A 39 11.33 6.94 -16.59
CA ILE A 39 12.47 6.05 -16.94
C ILE A 39 13.56 6.81 -17.70
N LYS A 40 13.25 7.95 -18.30
CA LYS A 40 14.20 8.76 -19.12
C LYS A 40 14.95 9.85 -18.37
N GLY A 41 14.66 10.10 -17.12
CA GLY A 41 15.24 11.23 -16.40
C GLY A 41 15.56 10.94 -14.94
N SER A 42 16.88 10.84 -14.68
CA SER A 42 17.49 11.22 -13.41
C SER A 42 17.12 10.47 -12.14
N PHE A 43 18.12 9.97 -11.48
CA PHE A 43 18.22 9.61 -10.05
C PHE A 43 17.88 10.81 -9.12
N GLU A 44 16.75 11.44 -9.29
CA GLU A 44 16.34 12.51 -8.39
C GLU A 44 15.12 12.07 -7.59
N SER A 45 15.34 11.96 -6.28
CA SER A 45 14.43 11.56 -5.23
C SER A 45 13.19 12.45 -5.17
N GLY A 46 12.16 12.05 -5.91
CA GLY A 46 10.78 12.35 -5.64
C GLY A 46 10.07 11.02 -5.52
N ARG A 47 9.24 10.83 -4.51
CA ARG A 47 8.31 9.71 -4.43
C ARG A 47 7.42 9.74 -5.67
N SER A 48 7.91 9.16 -6.77
CA SER A 48 7.05 8.90 -7.92
C SER A 48 6.01 7.90 -7.46
N GLU A 49 4.75 8.26 -7.52
CA GLU A 49 3.64 7.32 -7.36
C GLU A 49 3.95 6.08 -8.19
N ASN A 50 3.98 4.90 -7.54
CA ASN A 50 4.22 3.68 -8.27
C ASN A 50 3.03 3.39 -9.21
N MET A 51 3.25 2.59 -10.24
CA MET A 51 2.24 2.29 -11.26
C MET A 51 0.94 1.70 -10.67
N ILE A 52 1.04 0.90 -9.60
CA ILE A 52 -0.12 0.32 -8.93
C ILE A 52 -1.01 1.41 -8.33
N ASP A 53 -0.40 2.39 -7.64
CA ASP A 53 -1.15 3.50 -7.04
C ASP A 53 -1.75 4.41 -8.12
N LYS A 54 -1.07 4.63 -9.25
CA LYS A 54 -1.62 5.37 -10.40
C LYS A 54 -2.82 4.66 -11.02
N ILE A 55 -2.72 3.37 -11.31
CA ILE A 55 -3.84 2.59 -11.84
C ILE A 55 -5.00 2.59 -10.83
N TYR A 56 -4.70 2.40 -9.55
CA TYR A 56 -5.73 2.38 -8.52
C TYR A 56 -6.43 3.74 -8.37
N SER A 57 -5.70 4.85 -8.47
CA SER A 57 -6.28 6.20 -8.44
C SER A 57 -7.26 6.44 -9.61
N GLU A 58 -6.98 5.90 -10.80
CA GLU A 58 -7.92 5.94 -11.92
C GLU A 58 -9.17 5.08 -11.68
N LEU A 59 -9.02 3.94 -11.00
CA LEU A 59 -10.17 3.11 -10.60
C LEU A 59 -11.06 3.82 -9.57
N LEU A 60 -10.46 4.55 -8.61
CA LEU A 60 -11.22 5.35 -7.62
C LEU A 60 -12.11 6.41 -8.26
N LYS A 61 -11.71 6.98 -9.41
CA LYS A 61 -12.52 7.98 -10.13
C LYS A 61 -13.80 7.39 -10.72
N LYS A 62 -13.82 6.07 -10.96
CA LYS A 62 -14.91 5.38 -11.68
C LYS A 62 -15.76 4.50 -10.76
N ASP A 63 -15.23 4.05 -9.63
CA ASP A 63 -15.91 3.14 -8.70
C ASP A 63 -16.15 3.83 -7.36
N LYS A 64 -17.41 4.17 -7.11
CA LYS A 64 -17.85 4.82 -5.87
C LYS A 64 -17.55 3.98 -4.62
N ASN A 65 -17.70 2.65 -4.71
CA ASN A 65 -17.48 1.77 -3.56
C ASN A 65 -16.00 1.71 -3.20
N LEU A 66 -15.10 1.73 -4.21
CA LEU A 66 -13.65 1.82 -3.98
C LEU A 66 -13.30 3.14 -3.31
N LYS A 67 -13.86 4.24 -3.79
CA LYS A 67 -13.64 5.57 -3.23
C LYS A 67 -14.10 5.64 -1.77
N GLU A 68 -15.29 5.14 -1.45
CA GLU A 68 -15.79 5.09 -0.07
C GLU A 68 -14.91 4.24 0.86
N LEU A 69 -14.34 3.13 0.35
CA LEU A 69 -13.39 2.30 1.09
C LEU A 69 -12.10 3.07 1.37
N ASP A 70 -11.54 3.73 0.36
CA ASP A 70 -10.32 4.54 0.49
C ASP A 70 -10.49 5.66 1.52
N GLU A 71 -11.59 6.42 1.44
CA GLU A 71 -11.92 7.48 2.39
C GLU A 71 -12.06 6.95 3.83
N LYS A 72 -12.65 5.77 4.02
CA LYS A 72 -12.73 5.13 5.35
C LYS A 72 -11.35 4.76 5.91
N LEU A 73 -10.45 4.27 5.06
CA LEU A 73 -9.10 3.92 5.46
C LEU A 73 -8.27 5.15 5.84
N VAL A 74 -8.35 6.22 5.05
CA VAL A 74 -7.69 7.50 5.36
C VAL A 74 -8.19 8.03 6.70
N LYS A 75 -9.50 8.05 6.91
CA LYS A 75 -10.11 8.53 8.15
C LYS A 75 -9.70 7.68 9.36
N LEU A 76 -9.70 6.34 9.23
CA LEU A 76 -9.27 5.45 10.30
C LEU A 76 -7.81 5.68 10.69
N ASN A 77 -6.91 5.89 9.71
CA ASN A 77 -5.51 6.21 9.96
C ASN A 77 -5.34 7.54 10.70
N GLU A 78 -6.12 8.55 10.35
CA GLU A 78 -6.09 9.85 11.05
C GLU A 78 -6.60 9.73 12.49
N GLU A 79 -7.69 8.99 12.68
CA GLU A 79 -8.25 8.73 14.02
C GLU A 79 -7.27 7.94 14.89
N SER A 80 -6.65 6.90 14.35
CA SER A 80 -5.64 6.09 15.04
C SER A 80 -4.46 6.95 15.51
N ARG A 81 -3.91 7.78 14.64
CA ARG A 81 -2.81 8.70 15.00
C ARG A 81 -3.21 9.66 16.13
N LYS A 82 -4.41 10.23 16.07
CA LYS A 82 -4.90 11.15 17.11
C LYS A 82 -5.08 10.44 18.45
N VAL A 83 -5.63 9.22 18.43
CA VAL A 83 -5.83 8.44 19.65
C VAL A 83 -4.48 8.04 20.26
N LEU A 84 -3.54 7.53 19.46
CA LEU A 84 -2.24 7.09 19.96
C LEU A 84 -1.38 8.25 20.51
N ALA A 85 -1.40 9.39 19.82
CA ALA A 85 -0.58 10.56 20.21
C ALA A 85 -0.82 11.02 21.65
N VAL A 86 -2.07 10.92 22.15
CA VAL A 86 -2.39 11.30 23.54
C VAL A 86 -1.70 10.38 24.54
N TYR A 87 -1.70 9.07 24.28
CA TYR A 87 -1.06 8.08 25.16
C TYR A 87 0.46 8.16 25.07
N GLU A 88 1.01 8.27 23.86
CA GLU A 88 2.45 8.39 23.62
C GLU A 88 3.05 9.61 24.31
N GLU A 89 2.37 10.74 24.31
CA GLU A 89 2.82 11.94 25.01
C GLU A 89 2.99 11.70 26.52
N ILE A 90 2.00 11.05 27.15
CA ILE A 90 2.05 10.76 28.60
C ILE A 90 3.12 9.72 28.90
N LEU A 91 3.21 8.66 28.10
CA LEU A 91 4.20 7.60 28.26
C LEU A 91 5.63 8.14 28.14
N ASN A 92 5.91 8.93 27.11
CA ASN A 92 7.22 9.53 26.88
C ASN A 92 7.62 10.50 27.99
N LYS A 93 6.69 11.32 28.49
CA LYS A 93 6.97 12.21 29.64
C LYS A 93 7.31 11.43 30.90
N SER A 94 6.58 10.33 31.16
CA SER A 94 6.84 9.48 32.34
C SER A 94 8.17 8.74 32.25
N GLU A 95 8.49 8.23 31.05
CA GLU A 95 9.77 7.56 30.82
C GLU A 95 10.94 8.53 30.96
N SER A 96 10.86 9.73 30.37
CA SER A 96 11.85 10.79 30.50
C SER A 96 12.08 11.15 31.96
N PHE A 97 11.00 11.24 32.76
CA PHE A 97 11.12 11.52 34.19
C PHE A 97 11.97 10.45 34.91
N TYR A 98 11.70 9.17 34.68
CA TYR A 98 12.44 8.08 35.32
C TYR A 98 13.90 8.02 34.86
N GLN A 99 14.17 8.29 33.59
CA GLN A 99 15.53 8.39 33.05
C GLN A 99 16.29 9.55 33.73
N ASP A 100 15.69 10.72 33.84
CA ASP A 100 16.27 11.88 34.50
C ASP A 100 16.47 11.63 36.01
N ALA A 101 15.53 10.96 36.69
CA ALA A 101 15.62 10.63 38.10
C ALA A 101 16.82 9.69 38.37
N HIS A 102 17.00 8.64 37.56
CA HIS A 102 18.14 7.76 37.63
C HIS A 102 19.47 8.51 37.39
N PHE A 103 19.49 9.39 36.38
CA PHE A 103 20.67 10.21 36.11
C PHE A 103 21.02 11.11 37.30
N GLN A 104 20.05 11.78 37.89
CA GLN A 104 20.27 12.64 39.07
C GLN A 104 20.69 11.82 40.30
N ALA A 105 20.09 10.66 40.54
CA ALA A 105 20.52 9.78 41.64
C ALA A 105 21.97 9.32 41.47
N ASN A 106 22.42 9.13 40.24
CA ASN A 106 23.82 8.73 39.96
C ASN A 106 24.86 9.80 40.32
N ILE A 107 24.49 11.07 40.37
CA ILE A 107 25.37 12.20 40.69
C ILE A 107 25.55 12.34 42.24
N VAL A 108 24.67 11.73 43.03
CA VAL A 108 24.74 11.78 44.50
C VAL A 108 26.00 11.08 44.97
N LYS A 109 26.82 11.82 45.75
CA LYS A 109 28.13 11.32 46.26
C LYS A 109 27.99 10.37 47.45
N ASP A 110 26.97 10.57 48.28
CA ASP A 110 26.67 9.67 49.39
C ASP A 110 26.11 8.34 48.87
N SER A 111 26.85 7.27 49.11
CA SER A 111 26.53 5.95 48.57
C SER A 111 25.27 5.34 49.17
N LEU A 112 24.98 5.60 50.44
CA LEU A 112 23.77 5.09 51.08
C LEU A 112 22.53 5.82 50.58
N LEU A 113 22.62 7.14 50.53
CA LEU A 113 21.54 7.96 49.98
C LEU A 113 21.26 7.65 48.48
N LYS A 114 22.33 7.48 47.69
CA LYS A 114 22.19 7.05 46.29
C LYS A 114 21.44 5.72 46.18
N GLN A 115 21.83 4.72 46.93
CA GLN A 115 21.19 3.40 46.92
C GLN A 115 19.71 3.48 47.33
N GLN A 116 19.40 4.33 48.32
CA GLN A 116 18.03 4.55 48.76
C GLN A 116 17.18 5.19 47.62
N LEU A 117 17.70 6.26 46.96
CA LEU A 117 17.05 6.93 45.87
C LEU A 117 16.80 5.99 44.68
N GLU A 118 17.81 5.21 44.26
CA GLU A 118 17.66 4.23 43.19
C GLU A 118 16.55 3.21 43.46
N LYS A 119 16.47 2.74 44.70
CA LYS A 119 15.40 1.84 45.14
C LYS A 119 14.02 2.51 45.05
N GLU A 120 13.89 3.74 45.51
CA GLU A 120 12.64 4.49 45.48
C GLU A 120 12.18 4.76 44.04
N ILE A 121 13.10 5.16 43.14
CA ILE A 121 12.84 5.39 41.72
C ILE A 121 12.37 4.11 41.06
N THR A 122 13.09 2.99 41.29
CA THR A 122 12.73 1.68 40.73
C THR A 122 11.33 1.24 41.16
N MET A 123 11.05 1.31 42.47
CA MET A 123 9.72 0.93 43.00
C MET A 123 8.60 1.79 42.41
N SER A 124 8.84 3.10 42.24
CA SER A 124 7.86 4.01 41.61
C SER A 124 7.64 3.66 40.15
N SER A 125 8.72 3.43 39.39
CA SER A 125 8.67 3.03 37.99
C SER A 125 7.93 1.70 37.80
N ASP A 126 8.24 0.69 38.62
CA ASP A 126 7.57 -0.62 38.56
C ASP A 126 6.06 -0.51 38.86
N SER A 127 5.68 0.26 39.87
CA SER A 127 4.28 0.53 40.20
C SER A 127 3.56 1.23 39.05
N TYR A 128 4.21 2.22 38.41
CA TYR A 128 3.66 2.90 37.25
C TYR A 128 3.47 1.91 36.05
N ASN A 129 4.53 1.12 35.76
CA ASN A 129 4.47 0.15 34.65
C ASN A 129 3.36 -0.89 34.85
N GLN A 130 3.13 -1.34 36.08
CA GLN A 130 1.98 -2.23 36.37
C GLN A 130 0.65 -1.54 36.07
N LYS A 131 0.47 -0.28 36.45
CA LYS A 131 -0.76 0.48 36.23
C LYS A 131 -1.04 0.68 34.74
N ILE A 132 -0.03 0.89 33.91
CA ILE A 132 -0.18 1.16 32.49
C ILE A 132 -0.05 -0.07 31.59
N SER A 133 0.16 -1.27 32.16
CA SER A 133 0.38 -2.50 31.40
C SER A 133 -0.75 -2.77 30.39
N LYS A 134 -2.01 -2.57 30.82
CA LYS A 134 -3.18 -2.73 29.94
C LYS A 134 -3.25 -1.67 28.83
N VAL A 135 -2.79 -0.45 29.11
CA VAL A 135 -2.73 0.62 28.09
C VAL A 135 -1.70 0.25 27.02
N LYS A 136 -0.51 -0.21 27.43
CA LYS A 136 0.53 -0.68 26.49
C LYS A 136 0.03 -1.82 25.61
N GLU A 137 -0.60 -2.83 26.21
CA GLU A 137 -1.23 -3.95 25.45
C GLU A 137 -2.23 -3.46 24.39
N LEU A 138 -3.07 -2.47 24.75
CA LEU A 138 -4.05 -1.93 23.81
C LEU A 138 -3.41 -1.10 22.69
N ILE A 139 -2.36 -0.34 22.99
CA ILE A 139 -1.57 0.39 21.99
C ILE A 139 -0.93 -0.59 20.99
N ASP A 140 -0.30 -1.66 21.48
CA ASP A 140 0.32 -2.69 20.64
C ASP A 140 -0.73 -3.36 19.74
N LYS A 141 -1.93 -3.61 20.28
CA LYS A 141 -3.03 -4.16 19.49
C LYS A 141 -3.52 -3.20 18.40
N VAL A 142 -3.60 -1.91 18.67
CA VAL A 142 -3.94 -0.89 17.66
C VAL A 142 -2.89 -0.88 16.56
N ASN A 143 -1.61 -0.87 16.91
CA ASN A 143 -0.51 -0.88 15.94
C ASN A 143 -0.53 -2.14 15.08
N THR A 144 -0.68 -3.31 15.70
CA THR A 144 -0.83 -4.59 14.97
C THR A 144 -2.01 -4.57 13.99
N ASN A 145 -3.16 -4.04 14.40
CA ASN A 145 -4.32 -3.93 13.52
C ASN A 145 -4.06 -2.96 12.35
N ASN A 146 -3.39 -1.83 12.59
CA ASN A 146 -3.01 -0.88 11.55
C ASN A 146 -2.10 -1.51 10.50
N ASP A 147 -1.11 -2.30 10.93
CA ASP A 147 -0.21 -3.04 10.04
C ASP A 147 -0.99 -4.06 9.20
N HIS A 148 -1.89 -4.81 9.83
CA HIS A 148 -2.75 -5.77 9.13
C HIS A 148 -3.63 -5.08 8.08
N ILE A 149 -4.26 -3.97 8.42
CA ILE A 149 -5.11 -3.18 7.51
C ILE A 149 -4.27 -2.68 6.33
N THR A 150 -3.09 -2.13 6.58
CA THR A 150 -2.16 -1.64 5.55
C THR A 150 -1.75 -2.75 4.59
N ASN A 151 -1.39 -3.92 5.12
CA ASN A 151 -0.99 -5.08 4.32
C ASN A 151 -2.15 -5.60 3.45
N LEU A 152 -3.34 -5.73 4.03
CA LEU A 152 -4.54 -6.16 3.30
C LEU A 152 -4.94 -5.16 2.21
N TYR A 153 -4.83 -3.87 2.50
CA TYR A 153 -5.14 -2.82 1.53
C TYR A 153 -4.13 -2.78 0.39
N THR A 154 -2.84 -2.95 0.68
CA THR A 154 -1.81 -3.07 -0.35
C THR A 154 -2.08 -4.27 -1.27
N ALA A 155 -2.37 -5.44 -0.69
CA ALA A 155 -2.73 -6.61 -1.47
C ALA A 155 -4.02 -6.40 -2.30
N PHE A 156 -4.99 -5.70 -1.75
CA PHE A 156 -6.23 -5.34 -2.44
C PHE A 156 -5.96 -4.43 -3.65
N LYS A 157 -5.16 -3.37 -3.51
CA LYS A 157 -4.76 -2.48 -4.62
C LYS A 157 -4.09 -3.26 -5.75
N ILE A 158 -3.14 -4.14 -5.41
CA ILE A 158 -2.45 -4.99 -6.39
C ILE A 158 -3.47 -5.85 -7.17
N ARG A 159 -4.38 -6.53 -6.46
CA ARG A 159 -5.41 -7.37 -7.10
C ARG A 159 -6.36 -6.58 -7.99
N LYS A 160 -6.61 -5.31 -7.68
CA LYS A 160 -7.42 -4.43 -8.53
C LYS A 160 -6.66 -3.90 -9.74
N ALA A 161 -5.34 -3.70 -9.62
CA ALA A 161 -4.51 -3.20 -10.72
C ALA A 161 -4.12 -4.31 -11.71
N LEU A 162 -3.97 -5.56 -11.29
CA LEU A 162 -3.56 -6.68 -12.14
C LEU A 162 -4.44 -6.86 -13.39
N PRO A 163 -5.79 -6.91 -13.31
CA PRO A 163 -6.61 -7.05 -14.51
C PRO A 163 -6.46 -5.87 -15.48
N GLU A 164 -6.16 -4.69 -14.98
CA GLU A 164 -6.00 -3.49 -15.80
C GLU A 164 -4.69 -3.53 -16.60
N ILE A 165 -3.58 -3.94 -15.98
CA ILE A 165 -2.34 -4.12 -16.74
C ILE A 165 -2.41 -5.28 -17.74
N GLU A 166 -3.13 -6.34 -17.42
CA GLU A 166 -3.39 -7.45 -18.35
C GLU A 166 -4.18 -6.98 -19.59
N LYS A 167 -5.19 -6.12 -19.41
CA LYS A 167 -5.91 -5.50 -20.53
C LYS A 167 -4.99 -4.68 -21.42
N TYR A 168 -4.12 -3.87 -20.80
CA TYR A 168 -3.13 -3.08 -21.55
C TYR A 168 -2.19 -3.98 -22.37
N GLN A 169 -1.64 -5.03 -21.75
CA GLN A 169 -0.74 -5.98 -22.42
C GLN A 169 -1.42 -6.68 -23.61
N ASN A 170 -2.70 -7.06 -23.45
CA ASN A 170 -3.49 -7.68 -24.52
C ASN A 170 -3.80 -6.70 -25.65
N ALA A 171 -3.99 -5.42 -25.35
CA ALA A 171 -4.19 -4.38 -26.36
C ALA A 171 -2.90 -4.02 -27.12
N HIS A 172 -1.72 -4.26 -26.50
CA HIS A 172 -0.41 -3.96 -27.06
C HIS A 172 0.47 -5.22 -27.22
N PRO A 173 0.06 -6.18 -28.06
CA PRO A 173 0.81 -7.41 -28.24
C PRO A 173 2.18 -7.13 -28.86
N MET A 174 3.23 -7.67 -28.25
CA MET A 174 4.60 -7.58 -28.77
C MET A 174 4.73 -8.45 -30.02
N LYS A 175 5.01 -7.80 -31.17
CA LYS A 175 5.27 -8.48 -32.45
C LYS A 175 6.78 -8.67 -32.61
N THR A 176 7.19 -9.86 -33.07
CA THR A 176 8.61 -10.21 -33.23
C THR A 176 9.19 -9.81 -34.61
N ASP A 177 8.33 -9.57 -35.61
CA ASP A 177 8.72 -9.35 -37.01
C ASP A 177 9.80 -8.30 -37.20
N ASN A 178 9.67 -7.17 -36.49
CA ASN A 178 10.66 -6.07 -36.57
C ASN A 178 12.00 -6.46 -35.93
N LEU A 179 11.98 -7.22 -34.82
CA LEU A 179 13.20 -7.69 -34.16
C LEU A 179 13.91 -8.72 -35.04
N GLU A 180 13.17 -9.66 -35.60
CA GLU A 180 13.72 -10.68 -36.52
C GLU A 180 14.31 -10.04 -37.77
N SER A 181 13.63 -9.07 -38.36
CA SER A 181 14.13 -8.30 -39.49
C SER A 181 15.40 -7.54 -39.16
N PHE A 182 15.47 -6.93 -37.96
CA PHE A 182 16.65 -6.21 -37.50
C PHE A 182 17.83 -7.17 -37.25
N ILE A 183 17.59 -8.33 -36.62
CA ILE A 183 18.60 -9.38 -36.41
C ILE A 183 19.19 -9.86 -37.75
N LYS A 184 18.35 -10.04 -38.81
CA LYS A 184 18.84 -10.38 -40.14
C LYS A 184 19.82 -9.33 -40.68
N LYS A 185 19.49 -8.03 -40.54
CA LYS A 185 20.38 -6.94 -40.96
C LYS A 185 21.71 -6.92 -40.20
N GLN A 186 21.63 -7.15 -38.84
CA GLN A 186 22.84 -7.25 -38.03
C GLN A 186 23.73 -8.42 -38.46
N ASN A 187 23.14 -9.59 -38.73
CA ASN A 187 23.88 -10.75 -39.17
C ASN A 187 24.54 -10.56 -40.57
N GLN A 188 23.86 -9.86 -41.48
CA GLN A 188 24.46 -9.48 -42.76
C GLN A 188 25.68 -8.61 -42.54
N LEU A 189 25.59 -7.53 -41.78
CA LEU A 189 26.71 -6.65 -41.48
C LEU A 189 27.88 -7.35 -40.76
N LEU A 190 27.56 -8.27 -39.81
CA LEU A 190 28.57 -9.07 -39.14
C LEU A 190 29.33 -9.97 -40.11
N ASN A 191 28.67 -10.53 -41.11
CA ASN A 191 29.31 -11.34 -42.14
C ASN A 191 30.19 -10.46 -43.09
N GLU A 192 29.69 -9.30 -43.48
CA GLU A 192 30.49 -8.35 -44.27
C GLU A 192 31.77 -7.95 -43.54
N LEU A 193 31.65 -7.57 -42.25
CA LEU A 193 32.83 -7.18 -41.45
C LEU A 193 33.84 -8.32 -41.26
N LYS A 194 33.41 -9.57 -41.15
CA LYS A 194 34.31 -10.73 -41.06
C LYS A 194 35.08 -10.98 -42.36
N ASN A 195 34.55 -10.55 -43.50
CA ASN A 195 35.13 -10.78 -44.82
C ASN A 195 36.02 -9.60 -45.29
N ILE A 196 36.07 -8.50 -44.55
CA ILE A 196 37.02 -7.42 -44.78
C ILE A 196 38.38 -7.90 -44.27
N LYS A 197 39.33 -8.05 -45.21
CA LYS A 197 40.74 -8.38 -44.93
C LYS A 197 41.57 -7.11 -44.83
#